data_710d98198f39b15aa7832444d0bb5e2c
#
_entry.id   710d98198f39b15aa7832444d0bb5e2c
#
_cell.length_a   1.000
_cell.length_b   1.000
_cell.length_c   1.000
_cell.angle_alpha   90.00
_cell.angle_beta   90.00
_cell.angle_gamma   90.00
#
_symmetry.space_group_name_H-M   'P 1'
#
loop_
_entity.id
_entity.type
_entity.pdbx_description
1 polymer ?
#
loop_
_entity_poly.entity_id
_entity_poly.type
_entity_poly.pdbx_seq_one_letter_code
_entity_poly.pdbx_strand_id
1 'polypeptide(L)'
;MENGIWDKLTDTQLVNNIKLTNCEKSLNELINRHSGLCFKIMARFSKSFYANNLDITELYNDKNLIIWNSANSFKEDKEVKFSTWLANQIKYSCLNCLNKKSKDRLVTTEDKSLDALKE
;
A
#
# COMPACT_ATOMS: atom_id res chain seq x y z
N MET A 1 -17.89 14.90 -19.38
CA MET A 1 -17.97 13.85 -18.40
C MET A 1 -16.85 13.95 -17.40
N GLU A 2 -17.20 13.80 -16.14
CA GLU A 2 -16.20 13.89 -15.08
C GLU A 2 -15.08 12.87 -15.24
N ASN A 3 -15.43 11.68 -15.69
CA ASN A 3 -14.43 10.62 -15.84
C ASN A 3 -13.33 11.00 -16.81
N GLY A 4 -13.69 11.69 -17.88
CA GLY A 4 -12.69 12.12 -18.85
C GLY A 4 -11.69 13.09 -18.29
N ILE A 5 -12.13 13.95 -17.38
CA ILE A 5 -11.24 14.92 -16.75
C ILE A 5 -10.23 14.21 -15.86
N TRP A 6 -10.71 13.27 -15.05
CA TRP A 6 -9.83 12.57 -14.10
C TRP A 6 -8.81 11.70 -14.80
N ASP A 7 -9.20 11.10 -15.93
CA ASP A 7 -8.28 10.28 -16.72
C ASP A 7 -7.07 11.07 -17.20
N LYS A 8 -7.23 12.35 -17.42
CA LYS A 8 -6.17 13.17 -17.98
C LYS A 8 -5.19 13.69 -16.95
N LEU A 9 -5.53 13.60 -15.68
CA LEU A 9 -4.65 14.07 -14.64
C LEU A 9 -3.52 13.10 -14.40
N THR A 10 -2.35 13.62 -14.05
CA THR A 10 -1.24 12.77 -13.68
C THR A 10 -1.45 12.26 -12.25
N ASP A 11 -0.72 11.21 -11.89
CA ASP A 11 -0.78 10.69 -10.53
C ASP A 11 -0.44 11.78 -9.52
N THR A 12 0.58 12.59 -9.81
CA THR A 12 0.98 13.66 -8.92
C THR A 12 -0.15 14.67 -8.71
N GLN A 13 -0.85 15.01 -9.78
CA GLN A 13 -1.98 15.92 -9.68
C GLN A 13 -3.09 15.35 -8.82
N LEU A 14 -3.37 14.06 -8.98
CA LEU A 14 -4.38 13.40 -8.18
C LEU A 14 -3.97 13.36 -6.71
N VAL A 15 -2.70 13.04 -6.46
CA VAL A 15 -2.18 13.03 -5.10
C VAL A 15 -2.33 14.40 -4.44
N ASN A 16 -2.00 15.45 -5.18
CA ASN A 16 -2.11 16.81 -4.63
C ASN A 16 -3.55 17.16 -4.31
N ASN A 17 -4.48 16.75 -5.15
CA ASN A 17 -5.90 16.99 -4.89
C ASN A 17 -6.33 16.30 -3.60
N ILE A 18 -5.85 15.10 -3.37
CA ILE A 18 -6.17 14.36 -2.15
C ILE A 18 -5.60 15.08 -0.92
N LYS A 19 -4.34 15.50 -1.01
CA LYS A 19 -3.70 16.16 0.11
C LYS A 19 -4.35 17.48 0.47
N LEU A 20 -4.76 18.24 -0.54
CA LEU A 20 -5.28 19.58 -0.31
C LEU A 20 -6.75 19.58 0.08
N THR A 21 -7.56 18.70 -0.51
CA THR A 21 -8.99 18.77 -0.34
C THR A 21 -9.65 17.45 0.01
N ASN A 22 -8.87 16.38 0.22
CA ASN A 22 -9.42 15.05 0.42
C ASN A 22 -10.35 14.64 -0.71
N CYS A 23 -9.96 14.94 -1.93
CA CYS A 23 -10.81 14.73 -3.10
C CYS A 23 -11.08 13.26 -3.32
N GLU A 24 -12.31 12.86 -3.09
CA GLU A 24 -12.72 11.47 -3.22
C GLU A 24 -12.62 10.98 -4.65
N LYS A 25 -12.95 11.83 -5.61
CA LYS A 25 -12.88 11.45 -7.02
C LYS A 25 -11.44 11.21 -7.45
N SER A 26 -10.52 12.02 -6.96
CA SER A 26 -9.10 11.80 -7.24
C SER A 26 -8.62 10.48 -6.65
N LEU A 27 -9.07 10.18 -5.44
CA LEU A 27 -8.72 8.92 -4.81
C LEU A 27 -9.27 7.75 -5.61
N ASN A 28 -10.52 7.82 -6.04
CA ASN A 28 -11.13 6.77 -6.83
C ASN A 28 -10.36 6.53 -8.13
N GLU A 29 -9.89 7.59 -8.75
CA GLU A 29 -9.12 7.46 -9.97
C GLU A 29 -7.78 6.77 -9.68
N LEU A 30 -7.11 7.13 -8.60
CA LEU A 30 -5.87 6.46 -8.23
C LEU A 30 -6.11 4.97 -7.94
N ILE A 31 -7.20 4.67 -7.26
CA ILE A 31 -7.56 3.29 -6.98
C ILE A 31 -7.75 2.52 -8.28
N ASN A 32 -8.49 3.10 -9.23
CA ASN A 32 -8.71 2.46 -10.51
C ASN A 32 -7.41 2.19 -11.26
N ARG A 33 -6.52 3.17 -11.25
CA ARG A 33 -5.26 3.04 -11.97
C ARG A 33 -4.34 2.00 -11.39
N HIS A 34 -4.33 1.88 -10.08
CA HIS A 34 -3.29 1.12 -9.39
C HIS A 34 -3.79 -0.15 -8.69
N SER A 35 -5.07 -0.47 -8.80
CA SER A 35 -5.58 -1.69 -8.17
C SER A 35 -4.89 -2.94 -8.71
N GLY A 36 -4.64 -2.99 -10.02
CA GLY A 36 -3.96 -4.13 -10.60
C GLY A 36 -2.57 -4.31 -10.03
N LEU A 37 -1.85 -3.21 -9.86
CA LEU A 37 -0.52 -3.25 -9.27
C LEU A 37 -0.58 -3.77 -7.84
N CYS A 38 -1.55 -3.30 -7.07
CA CYS A 38 -1.73 -3.73 -5.70
C CYS A 38 -1.96 -5.23 -5.62
N PHE A 39 -2.88 -5.74 -6.42
CA PHE A 39 -3.18 -7.16 -6.41
C PHE A 39 -2.00 -8.00 -6.86
N LYS A 40 -1.26 -7.51 -7.85
CA LYS A 40 -0.09 -8.21 -8.35
C LYS A 40 0.96 -8.38 -7.25
N ILE A 41 1.21 -7.31 -6.50
CA ILE A 41 2.20 -7.37 -5.43
C ILE A 41 1.70 -8.26 -4.29
N MET A 42 0.44 -8.08 -3.90
CA MET A 42 -0.13 -8.88 -2.83
C MET A 42 -0.12 -10.37 -3.17
N ALA A 43 -0.36 -10.70 -4.44
CA ALA A 43 -0.35 -12.09 -4.86
C ALA A 43 1.00 -12.75 -4.65
N ARG A 44 2.08 -11.98 -4.75
CA ARG A 44 3.42 -12.53 -4.52
C ARG A 44 3.60 -13.00 -3.08
N PHE A 45 2.85 -12.43 -2.17
CA PHE A 45 2.96 -12.78 -0.75
C PHE A 45 1.93 -13.82 -0.33
N SER A 46 1.05 -14.26 -1.24
CA SER A 46 -0.04 -15.14 -0.87
C SER A 46 0.44 -16.45 -0.25
N LYS A 47 1.51 -17.02 -0.78
CA LYS A 47 2.04 -18.26 -0.23
C LYS A 47 2.56 -18.08 1.18
N SER A 48 3.24 -16.96 1.42
CA SER A 48 3.76 -16.67 2.75
C SER A 48 2.63 -16.46 3.74
N PHE A 49 1.57 -15.78 3.32
CA PHE A 49 0.40 -15.60 4.17
C PHE A 49 -0.24 -16.95 4.51
N TYR A 50 -0.42 -17.77 3.49
CA TYR A 50 -1.01 -19.09 3.69
C TYR A 50 -0.17 -19.93 4.65
N ALA A 51 1.15 -19.92 4.46
CA ALA A 51 2.06 -20.70 5.30
C ALA A 51 2.01 -20.25 6.75
N ASN A 52 1.65 -19.02 7.00
CA ASN A 52 1.57 -18.46 8.36
C ASN A 52 0.14 -18.40 8.89
N ASN A 53 -0.78 -19.05 8.22
CA ASN A 53 -2.20 -19.07 8.60
C ASN A 53 -2.80 -17.68 8.64
N LEU A 54 -2.35 -16.82 7.74
CA LEU A 54 -2.89 -15.48 7.59
C LEU A 54 -3.79 -15.42 6.37
N ASP A 55 -4.83 -14.61 6.48
CA ASP A 55 -5.77 -14.44 5.39
C ASP A 55 -5.43 -13.17 4.63
N ILE A 56 -4.89 -13.32 3.43
CA ILE A 56 -4.49 -12.16 2.62
C ILE A 56 -5.70 -11.35 2.16
N THR A 57 -6.89 -11.92 2.25
CA THR A 57 -8.11 -11.20 1.87
C THR A 57 -8.30 -9.94 2.71
N GLU A 58 -7.90 -9.98 3.97
CA GLU A 58 -7.97 -8.79 4.81
C GLU A 58 -7.14 -7.66 4.24
N LEU A 59 -5.97 -8.00 3.72
CA LEU A 59 -5.11 -6.99 3.12
C LEU A 59 -5.70 -6.46 1.82
N TYR A 60 -6.32 -7.34 1.04
CA TYR A 60 -7.02 -6.90 -0.16
C TYR A 60 -8.11 -5.89 0.19
N ASN A 61 -8.81 -6.13 1.28
CA ASN A 61 -9.86 -5.21 1.71
C ASN A 61 -9.31 -3.87 2.14
N ASP A 62 -8.07 -3.85 2.61
CA ASP A 62 -7.41 -2.61 3.04
C ASP A 62 -6.75 -1.87 1.89
N LYS A 63 -6.81 -2.40 0.68
CA LYS A 63 -6.13 -1.83 -0.48
C LYS A 63 -6.43 -0.34 -0.65
N ASN A 64 -7.68 0.03 -0.56
CA ASN A 64 -8.07 1.43 -0.77
C ASN A 64 -7.47 2.34 0.30
N LEU A 65 -7.44 1.86 1.53
CA LEU A 65 -6.85 2.61 2.63
C LEU A 65 -5.34 2.77 2.42
N ILE A 66 -4.69 1.71 1.94
CA ILE A 66 -3.26 1.79 1.66
C ILE A 66 -2.98 2.83 0.58
N ILE A 67 -3.78 2.86 -0.46
CA ILE A 67 -3.62 3.84 -1.53
C ILE A 67 -3.82 5.25 -0.99
N TRP A 68 -4.84 5.43 -0.17
CA TRP A 68 -5.12 6.75 0.43
C TRP A 68 -3.95 7.22 1.30
N ASN A 69 -3.46 6.33 2.16
CA ASN A 69 -2.33 6.66 3.02
C ASN A 69 -1.08 6.96 2.21
N SER A 70 -0.87 6.19 1.13
CA SER A 70 0.28 6.38 0.26
C SER A 70 0.21 7.73 -0.43
N ALA A 71 -0.97 8.14 -0.86
CA ALA A 71 -1.15 9.43 -1.49
C ALA A 71 -0.84 10.56 -0.52
N ASN A 72 -1.30 10.43 0.72
CA ASN A 72 -1.08 11.47 1.71
C ASN A 72 0.36 11.58 2.18
N SER A 73 1.12 10.51 2.09
CA SER A 73 2.51 10.51 2.52
C SER A 73 3.50 10.67 1.37
N PHE A 74 3.02 10.64 0.14
CA PHE A 74 3.89 10.78 -1.02
C PHE A 74 4.48 12.18 -1.08
N LYS A 75 5.77 12.26 -1.39
CA LYS A 75 6.45 13.54 -1.54
C LYS A 75 7.01 13.65 -2.94
N GLU A 76 6.57 14.68 -3.60
CA GLU A 76 6.87 14.94 -5.00
C GLU A 76 8.33 15.29 -5.22
N ASP A 77 8.98 15.82 -4.20
CA ASP A 77 10.37 16.24 -4.32
C ASP A 77 11.34 15.07 -4.41
N LYS A 78 10.87 13.85 -4.16
CA LYS A 78 11.70 12.68 -4.34
C LYS A 78 11.57 12.22 -5.78
N GLU A 79 12.66 11.75 -6.34
CA GLU A 79 12.67 11.33 -7.73
C GLU A 79 12.12 9.93 -7.89
N VAL A 80 10.93 9.71 -7.37
CA VAL A 80 10.28 8.41 -7.37
C VAL A 80 8.85 8.61 -7.85
N LYS A 81 8.43 7.78 -8.78
CA LYS A 81 7.06 7.84 -9.26
C LYS A 81 6.10 7.36 -8.18
N PHE A 82 4.88 7.88 -8.24
CA PHE A 82 3.88 7.45 -7.26
C PHE A 82 3.66 5.94 -7.29
N SER A 83 3.66 5.35 -8.48
CA SER A 83 3.45 3.90 -8.58
C SER A 83 4.54 3.12 -7.85
N THR A 84 5.79 3.59 -7.92
CA THR A 84 6.88 2.95 -7.20
C THR A 84 6.72 3.13 -5.70
N TRP A 85 6.36 4.33 -5.30
CA TRP A 85 6.11 4.64 -3.89
C TRP A 85 5.00 3.74 -3.35
N LEU A 86 3.90 3.64 -4.09
CA LEU A 86 2.77 2.81 -3.68
C LEU A 86 3.17 1.35 -3.61
N ALA A 87 3.93 0.86 -4.58
CA ALA A 87 4.38 -0.53 -4.57
C ALA A 87 5.15 -0.85 -3.29
N ASN A 88 6.02 0.08 -2.89
CA ASN A 88 6.78 -0.10 -1.66
C ASN A 88 5.88 -0.11 -0.44
N GLN A 89 4.87 0.76 -0.41
CA GLN A 89 3.94 0.80 0.71
C GLN A 89 3.17 -0.51 0.83
N ILE A 90 2.78 -1.09 -0.29
CA ILE A 90 2.07 -2.36 -0.28
C ILE A 90 2.98 -3.48 0.20
N LYS A 91 4.23 -3.50 -0.26
CA LYS A 91 5.19 -4.49 0.21
C LYS A 91 5.38 -4.40 1.72
N TYR A 92 5.53 -3.18 2.22
CA TYR A 92 5.68 -2.98 3.66
C TYR A 92 4.45 -3.47 4.42
N SER A 93 3.27 -3.21 3.89
CA SER A 93 2.04 -3.69 4.53
C SER A 93 2.02 -5.20 4.61
N CYS A 94 2.41 -5.88 3.53
CA CYS A 94 2.48 -7.33 3.52
C CYS A 94 3.50 -7.85 4.52
N LEU A 95 4.69 -7.26 4.51
CA LEU A 95 5.76 -7.69 5.39
C LEU A 95 5.40 -7.43 6.86
N ASN A 96 4.76 -6.31 7.13
CA ASN A 96 4.36 -6.00 8.49
C ASN A 96 3.36 -7.03 9.03
N CYS A 97 2.42 -7.44 8.19
CA CYS A 97 1.46 -8.47 8.59
C CYS A 97 2.17 -9.79 8.91
N LEU A 98 3.10 -10.18 8.05
CA LEU A 98 3.83 -11.43 8.24
C LEU A 98 4.72 -11.35 9.47
N ASN A 99 5.41 -10.23 9.65
CA ASN A 99 6.31 -10.07 10.77
C ASN A 99 5.57 -10.03 12.10
N LYS A 100 4.42 -9.39 12.10
CA LYS A 100 3.60 -9.33 13.29
C LYS A 100 3.18 -10.72 13.74
N LYS A 101 2.81 -11.56 12.78
CA LYS A 101 2.41 -12.92 13.10
C LYS A 101 3.59 -13.72 13.65
N SER A 102 4.76 -13.57 13.01
CA SER A 102 5.95 -14.26 13.48
C SER A 102 6.33 -13.82 14.89
N LYS A 103 6.20 -12.53 15.15
CA LYS A 103 6.49 -11.98 16.45
C LYS A 103 5.57 -12.57 17.51
N ASP A 104 4.30 -12.70 17.20
CA ASP A 104 3.35 -13.28 18.14
C ASP A 104 3.69 -14.71 18.49
N ARG A 105 4.25 -15.44 17.53
CA ARG A 105 4.64 -16.83 17.76
C ARG A 105 5.90 -16.96 18.59
N LEU A 106 6.83 -16.03 18.40
CA LEU A 106 8.17 -16.13 18.98
C LEU A 106 8.34 -15.10 20.07
N VAL A 107 7.53 -15.21 21.07
CA VAL A 107 7.50 -14.24 22.15
C VAL A 107 8.86 -14.01 22.78
N THR A 108 9.61 -15.06 22.97
CA THR A 108 10.86 -14.97 23.73
C THR A 108 12.01 -14.37 22.96
N THR A 109 11.92 -14.36 21.63
CA THR A 109 13.03 -13.86 20.81
C THR A 109 12.65 -12.65 20.00
N GLU A 110 11.48 -12.16 20.21
CA GLU A 110 10.92 -11.13 19.36
C GLU A 110 11.69 -9.85 19.33
N ASP A 111 12.34 -9.50 20.41
CA ASP A 111 13.05 -8.23 20.48
C ASP A 111 14.12 -8.15 19.43
N LYS A 112 14.89 -9.20 19.28
CA LYS A 112 15.94 -9.20 18.28
C LYS A 112 15.38 -9.21 16.88
N SER A 113 14.34 -10.01 16.70
CA SER A 113 13.69 -10.04 15.40
C SER A 113 13.14 -8.69 15.03
N LEU A 114 12.60 -8.02 16.00
CA LEU A 114 12.01 -6.71 15.80
C LEU A 114 13.04 -5.71 15.31
N ASP A 115 14.19 -5.71 15.93
CA ASP A 115 15.25 -4.80 15.53
C ASP A 115 15.70 -5.08 14.12
N ALA A 116 15.84 -6.34 13.76
CA ALA A 116 16.22 -6.70 12.40
C ALA A 116 15.18 -6.26 11.39
N LEU A 117 13.92 -6.35 11.77
CA LEU A 117 12.84 -6.02 10.87
C LEU A 117 12.69 -4.54 10.62
N LYS A 118 13.14 -3.73 11.52
CA LYS A 118 13.10 -2.29 11.32
C LYS A 118 14.04 -1.84 10.23
N GLU A 119 15.02 -2.63 9.98
CA GLU A 119 15.98 -2.32 8.94
C GLU A 119 15.37 -2.54 7.57
#